data_01bd65fd7c6c6b96cd7ebcb3fde6081c
#
_entry.id   01bd65fd7c6c6b96cd7ebcb3fde6081c
#
_cell.length_a   1.000
_cell.length_b   1.000
_cell.length_c   1.000
_cell.angle_alpha   90.00
_cell.angle_beta   90.00
_cell.angle_gamma   90.00
#
_symmetry.space_group_name_H-M   'P 1'
#
loop_
_entity.id
_entity.type
_entity.pdbx_description
1 polymer ?
#
loop_
_entity_poly.entity_id
_entity_poly.type
_entity_poly.pdbx_seq_one_letter_code
_entity_poly.pdbx_strand_id
1 'polypeptide(L)'
;MFALRGLGLARTSALSLTSTTSTTLLTSTTQLTAKRYGHEYAPRFKEVRKAQKGRVPVRTGGSTKGNTVVFGTYGLRLKSEGVRLKAIQLKEADNIIMKYMRPNGGKLWRRLSTAVAVCIKGNETRMGKGKGPFDHWMARVPTGKVLFECSGENLHEKIAREAFRVAADKLPGQYEFITKESPIRVGLDTFKAKEEKVNYFKEIKSNPTKEWANKLKAQDEDMYKIYRGR
;
A
#
# COMPACT_ATOMS: atom_id res chain seq x y z
N MET A 1 11.41 -66.09 -34.77
CA MET A 1 10.32 -66.66 -35.60
C MET A 1 9.72 -65.56 -36.42
N PHE A 2 9.95 -65.68 -37.74
CA PHE A 2 9.11 -65.24 -38.86
C PHE A 2 8.54 -63.82 -38.85
N ALA A 3 8.84 -62.96 -39.76
CA ALA A 3 9.02 -62.95 -41.23
C ALA A 3 8.06 -61.86 -41.73
N LEU A 4 8.59 -60.84 -42.38
CA LEU A 4 8.73 -60.59 -43.80
C LEU A 4 7.58 -59.87 -44.51
N ARG A 5 8.00 -58.83 -45.20
CA ARG A 5 7.60 -58.35 -46.57
C ARG A 5 6.40 -57.44 -46.64
N GLY A 6 6.42 -56.38 -47.49
CA GLY A 6 7.22 -56.06 -48.67
C GLY A 6 6.83 -54.67 -49.19
N LEU A 7 7.71 -54.05 -49.72
CA LEU A 7 7.93 -53.51 -51.05
C LEU A 7 6.71 -53.08 -51.88
N GLY A 8 6.78 -51.82 -52.32
CA GLY A 8 5.96 -51.33 -53.41
C GLY A 8 6.40 -49.93 -53.87
N LEU A 9 7.25 -49.93 -54.82
CA LEU A 9 7.80 -48.94 -55.70
C LEU A 9 6.82 -48.00 -56.40
N ALA A 10 7.20 -46.73 -56.46
CA ALA A 10 7.43 -45.85 -57.61
C ALA A 10 6.25 -45.45 -58.54
N ARG A 11 6.19 -44.14 -58.79
CA ARG A 11 6.40 -43.43 -60.05
C ARG A 11 5.86 -42.01 -60.02
N THR A 12 6.72 -41.06 -60.11
CA THR A 12 7.02 -40.06 -61.14
C THR A 12 5.83 -39.38 -61.83
N SER A 13 6.00 -38.07 -61.87
CA SER A 13 5.67 -37.05 -62.86
C SER A 13 4.48 -36.19 -62.48
N ALA A 14 4.49 -34.90 -62.50
CA ALA A 14 4.88 -33.96 -63.50
C ALA A 14 4.71 -32.55 -62.91
N LEU A 15 5.56 -31.68 -63.39
CA LEU A 15 5.51 -30.26 -63.17
C LEU A 15 4.16 -29.65 -63.59
N SER A 16 3.56 -28.84 -62.78
CA SER A 16 2.74 -27.73 -63.21
C SER A 16 3.04 -26.52 -62.38
N LEU A 17 3.66 -25.54 -63.03
CA LEU A 17 3.76 -24.16 -62.52
C LEU A 17 2.36 -23.62 -62.41
N THR A 18 1.94 -23.32 -61.21
CA THR A 18 0.83 -22.40 -60.97
C THR A 18 1.33 -21.24 -60.09
N SER A 19 1.22 -20.07 -60.64
CA SER A 19 1.50 -18.77 -60.06
C SER A 19 0.80 -18.65 -58.70
N THR A 20 1.60 -18.64 -57.64
CA THR A 20 1.11 -18.27 -56.32
C THR A 20 0.95 -16.76 -56.25
N THR A 21 -0.25 -16.25 -56.48
CA THR A 21 -0.67 -14.95 -56.00
C THR A 21 -0.60 -14.99 -54.47
N SER A 22 0.41 -14.30 -53.95
CA SER A 22 0.53 -14.07 -52.50
C SER A 22 -0.59 -13.17 -52.06
N THR A 23 -1.67 -13.82 -51.61
CA THR A 23 -2.70 -13.13 -50.84
C THR A 23 -2.13 -12.83 -49.47
N THR A 24 -1.57 -11.64 -49.31
CA THR A 24 -1.26 -11.09 -48.00
C THR A 24 -2.59 -10.98 -47.25
N LEU A 25 -2.88 -11.97 -46.42
CA LEU A 25 -3.87 -11.87 -45.36
C LEU A 25 -3.38 -10.79 -44.41
N LEU A 26 -3.86 -9.57 -44.62
CA LEU A 26 -3.90 -8.51 -43.60
C LEU A 26 -4.74 -9.05 -42.45
N THR A 27 -4.15 -9.84 -41.58
CA THR A 27 -4.68 -10.05 -40.24
C THR A 27 -4.65 -8.70 -39.54
N SER A 28 -5.75 -7.93 -39.72
CA SER A 28 -6.03 -6.84 -38.83
C SER A 28 -6.17 -7.43 -37.44
N THR A 29 -5.07 -7.44 -36.71
CA THR A 29 -5.10 -7.58 -35.25
C THR A 29 -5.91 -6.39 -34.74
N THR A 30 -7.23 -6.52 -34.72
CA THR A 30 -8.09 -5.71 -33.88
C THR A 30 -7.57 -5.93 -32.47
N GLN A 31 -6.66 -5.07 -32.06
CA GLN A 31 -6.35 -4.94 -30.65
C GLN A 31 -7.67 -4.64 -29.97
N LEU A 32 -8.23 -5.67 -29.35
CA LEU A 32 -9.29 -5.53 -28.39
C LEU A 32 -8.75 -4.61 -27.31
N THR A 33 -8.85 -3.30 -27.53
CA THR A 33 -8.63 -2.33 -26.48
C THR A 33 -9.71 -2.61 -25.46
N ALA A 34 -9.38 -3.49 -24.51
CA ALA A 34 -10.23 -3.72 -23.37
C ALA A 34 -10.51 -2.35 -22.77
N LYS A 35 -11.75 -1.87 -22.92
CA LYS A 35 -12.19 -0.63 -22.29
C LYS A 35 -11.85 -0.77 -20.83
N ARG A 36 -10.79 -0.10 -20.38
CA ARG A 36 -10.43 -0.04 -18.97
C ARG A 36 -11.49 0.80 -18.28
N TYR A 37 -12.55 0.13 -17.86
CA TYR A 37 -13.51 0.75 -16.95
C TYR A 37 -12.73 1.22 -15.72
N GLY A 38 -12.98 2.45 -15.28
CA GLY A 38 -12.39 2.94 -14.04
C GLY A 38 -12.64 1.94 -12.92
N HIS A 39 -11.67 1.77 -12.03
CA HIS A 39 -11.79 0.83 -10.94
C HIS A 39 -12.97 1.23 -10.04
N GLU A 40 -13.92 0.33 -9.90
CA GLU A 40 -15.01 0.49 -8.95
C GLU A 40 -14.63 -0.16 -7.64
N TYR A 41 -14.58 0.63 -6.59
CA TYR A 41 -14.28 0.14 -5.25
C TYR A 41 -15.44 -0.64 -4.64
N ALA A 42 -16.66 -0.37 -5.11
CA ALA A 42 -17.84 -1.08 -4.65
C ALA A 42 -17.88 -2.53 -5.17
N PRO A 43 -18.32 -3.49 -4.36
CA PRO A 43 -18.58 -4.84 -4.83
C PRO A 43 -19.66 -4.84 -5.92
N ARG A 44 -19.55 -5.77 -6.86
CA ARG A 44 -20.53 -5.94 -7.96
C ARG A 44 -21.82 -6.63 -7.54
N PHE A 45 -21.95 -6.98 -6.27
CA PHE A 45 -23.16 -7.64 -5.76
C PHE A 45 -24.33 -6.67 -5.73
N LYS A 46 -25.47 -7.12 -6.28
CA LYS A 46 -26.73 -6.37 -6.21
C LYS A 46 -27.46 -6.59 -4.89
N GLU A 47 -27.37 -7.79 -4.34
CA GLU A 47 -27.99 -8.13 -3.07
C GLU A 47 -27.07 -7.77 -1.91
N VAL A 48 -27.58 -6.92 -1.03
CA VAL A 48 -26.84 -6.45 0.13
C VAL A 48 -27.56 -6.81 1.41
N ARG A 49 -26.96 -7.66 2.22
CA ARG A 49 -27.46 -7.94 3.55
C ARG A 49 -27.18 -6.78 4.50
N LYS A 50 -28.13 -6.46 5.36
CA LYS A 50 -27.96 -5.44 6.40
C LYS A 50 -26.85 -5.88 7.37
N ALA A 51 -25.73 -5.19 7.38
CA ALA A 51 -24.57 -5.54 8.18
C ALA A 51 -24.31 -4.53 9.31
N GLN A 52 -23.54 -4.95 10.31
CA GLN A 52 -23.05 -4.05 11.35
C GLN A 52 -22.00 -3.11 10.79
N LYS A 53 -22.15 -1.82 11.06
CA LYS A 53 -21.19 -0.79 10.64
C LYS A 53 -19.82 -0.96 11.31
N GLY A 54 -19.79 -1.44 12.55
CA GLY A 54 -18.60 -1.68 13.34
C GLY A 54 -17.81 -0.41 13.67
N ARG A 55 -16.79 -0.55 14.48
CA ARG A 55 -15.82 0.52 14.78
C ARG A 55 -14.64 0.44 13.84
N VAL A 56 -13.94 1.55 13.65
CA VAL A 56 -12.66 1.55 12.94
C VAL A 56 -11.60 0.97 13.87
N PRO A 57 -10.75 0.04 13.39
CA PRO A 57 -9.72 -0.53 14.23
C PRO A 57 -8.72 0.55 14.68
N VAL A 58 -8.45 0.60 15.97
CA VAL A 58 -7.39 1.41 16.55
C VAL A 58 -6.19 0.49 16.76
N ARG A 59 -5.04 0.83 16.19
CA ARG A 59 -3.83 0.00 16.27
C ARG A 59 -3.02 0.32 17.52
N THR A 60 -3.57 0.06 18.68
CA THR A 60 -2.89 0.26 19.98
C THR A 60 -1.88 -0.84 20.28
N GLY A 61 -2.02 -2.02 19.67
CA GLY A 61 -1.15 -3.17 19.88
C GLY A 61 0.14 -3.21 19.03
N GLY A 62 0.54 -2.09 18.42
CA GLY A 62 1.80 -2.03 17.68
C GLY A 62 1.80 -2.70 16.29
N SER A 63 0.64 -3.07 15.74
CA SER A 63 0.56 -3.71 14.42
C SER A 63 1.01 -2.77 13.29
N THR A 64 2.00 -3.21 12.53
CA THR A 64 2.58 -2.49 11.38
C THR A 64 2.04 -2.96 10.02
N LYS A 65 1.08 -3.87 10.01
CA LYS A 65 0.55 -4.49 8.80
C LYS A 65 -0.03 -3.46 7.82
N GLY A 66 0.53 -3.40 6.60
CA GLY A 66 0.10 -2.49 5.55
C GLY A 66 0.49 -1.03 5.77
N ASN A 67 1.54 -0.76 6.54
CA ASN A 67 2.06 0.54 6.90
C ASN A 67 3.17 1.03 5.93
N THR A 68 3.78 0.10 5.21
CA THR A 68 4.88 0.35 4.29
C THR A 68 4.45 0.21 2.83
N VAL A 69 5.20 0.84 1.95
CA VAL A 69 5.08 0.68 0.49
C VAL A 69 5.65 -0.69 0.10
N VAL A 70 4.89 -1.46 -0.67
CA VAL A 70 5.25 -2.83 -1.09
C VAL A 70 5.37 -2.94 -2.61
N PHE A 71 4.39 -2.42 -3.33
CA PHE A 71 4.29 -2.60 -4.79
C PHE A 71 4.91 -1.46 -5.57
N GLY A 72 4.81 -0.23 -5.06
CA GLY A 72 5.26 0.97 -5.73
C GLY A 72 6.57 1.53 -5.18
N THR A 73 6.89 2.75 -5.58
CA THR A 73 7.99 3.57 -5.05
C THR A 73 7.48 4.60 -4.05
N TYR A 74 6.30 5.15 -4.31
CA TYR A 74 5.65 6.17 -3.51
C TYR A 74 4.28 5.73 -3.05
N GLY A 75 3.82 6.22 -1.90
CA GLY A 75 2.52 5.86 -1.36
C GLY A 75 1.84 6.97 -0.57
N LEU A 76 0.52 6.83 -0.41
CA LEU A 76 -0.32 7.67 0.43
C LEU A 76 -0.77 6.88 1.65
N ARG A 77 -0.37 7.31 2.84
CA ARG A 77 -0.65 6.66 4.13
C ARG A 77 -1.53 7.53 5.01
N LEU A 78 -2.47 6.91 5.71
CA LEU A 78 -3.31 7.60 6.69
C LEU A 78 -2.47 7.97 7.92
N LYS A 79 -2.44 9.27 8.25
CA LYS A 79 -1.72 9.83 9.40
C LYS A 79 -2.63 9.98 10.62
N SER A 80 -3.87 10.43 10.42
CA SER A 80 -4.85 10.65 11.48
C SER A 80 -5.35 9.35 12.09
N GLU A 81 -6.22 9.45 13.05
CA GLU A 81 -7.01 8.32 13.55
C GLU A 81 -7.73 7.57 12.43
N GLY A 82 -8.12 6.34 12.71
CA GLY A 82 -8.79 5.51 11.72
C GLY A 82 -10.07 6.15 11.18
N VAL A 83 -10.29 6.04 9.88
CA VAL A 83 -11.36 6.71 9.14
C VAL A 83 -12.21 5.69 8.37
N ARG A 84 -13.47 6.05 8.12
CA ARG A 84 -14.36 5.33 7.21
C ARG A 84 -14.40 6.05 5.88
N LEU A 85 -13.99 5.35 4.81
CA LEU A 85 -13.96 5.90 3.46
C LEU A 85 -15.08 5.32 2.63
N LYS A 86 -15.87 6.18 1.98
CA LYS A 86 -16.89 5.79 1.01
C LYS A 86 -16.24 5.37 -0.31
N ALA A 87 -16.87 4.45 -1.02
CA ALA A 87 -16.40 4.02 -2.34
C ALA A 87 -16.25 5.19 -3.33
N ILE A 88 -17.17 6.16 -3.29
CA ILE A 88 -17.13 7.35 -4.12
C ILE A 88 -15.91 8.21 -3.84
N GLN A 89 -15.57 8.43 -2.56
CA GLN A 89 -14.38 9.21 -2.16
C GLN A 89 -13.09 8.58 -2.68
N LEU A 90 -12.97 7.26 -2.58
CA LEU A 90 -11.82 6.52 -3.10
C LEU A 90 -11.74 6.59 -4.63
N LYS A 91 -12.88 6.56 -5.33
CA LYS A 91 -12.94 6.70 -6.79
C LYS A 91 -12.48 8.10 -7.23
N GLU A 92 -12.91 9.16 -6.55
CA GLU A 92 -12.46 10.52 -6.87
C GLU A 92 -10.96 10.71 -6.61
N ALA A 93 -10.44 10.22 -5.50
CA ALA A 93 -9.00 10.24 -5.23
C ALA A 93 -8.20 9.46 -6.28
N ASP A 94 -8.68 8.28 -6.69
CA ASP A 94 -8.08 7.47 -7.75
C ASP A 94 -8.05 8.21 -9.10
N ASN A 95 -9.15 8.83 -9.48
CA ASN A 95 -9.24 9.60 -10.72
C ASN A 95 -8.20 10.73 -10.77
N ILE A 96 -8.03 11.43 -9.65
CA ILE A 96 -7.02 12.50 -9.54
C ILE A 96 -5.62 11.93 -9.70
N ILE A 97 -5.27 10.89 -8.95
CA ILE A 97 -3.94 10.28 -9.03
C ILE A 97 -3.67 9.80 -10.45
N MET A 98 -4.65 9.12 -11.07
CA MET A 98 -4.51 8.63 -12.44
C MET A 98 -4.33 9.73 -13.47
N LYS A 99 -4.91 10.93 -13.25
CA LYS A 99 -4.70 12.10 -14.11
C LYS A 99 -3.23 12.51 -14.18
N TYR A 100 -2.53 12.48 -13.04
CA TYR A 100 -1.10 12.78 -12.98
C TYR A 100 -0.21 11.61 -13.45
N MET A 101 -0.67 10.36 -13.24
CA MET A 101 0.12 9.17 -13.57
C MET A 101 0.13 8.85 -15.06
N ARG A 102 -0.99 9.02 -15.77
CA ARG A 102 -1.12 8.66 -17.19
C ARG A 102 -0.08 9.31 -18.11
N PRO A 103 0.18 10.62 -18.03
CA PRO A 103 1.18 11.26 -18.87
C PRO A 103 2.60 10.72 -18.65
N ASN A 104 2.89 10.28 -17.42
CA ASN A 104 4.21 9.83 -17.00
C ASN A 104 4.39 8.31 -17.05
N GLY A 105 3.48 7.58 -17.72
CA GLY A 105 3.54 6.11 -17.78
C GLY A 105 3.41 5.42 -16.41
N GLY A 106 2.88 6.14 -15.41
CA GLY A 106 2.81 5.65 -14.05
C GLY A 106 1.73 4.59 -13.84
N LYS A 107 2.03 3.63 -12.96
CA LYS A 107 1.13 2.57 -12.51
C LYS A 107 0.63 2.85 -11.09
N LEU A 108 -0.66 2.62 -10.85
CA LEU A 108 -1.31 2.82 -9.55
C LEU A 108 -1.77 1.48 -8.97
N TRP A 109 -1.36 1.19 -7.74
CA TRP A 109 -1.84 0.05 -6.95
C TRP A 109 -2.80 0.54 -5.87
N ARG A 110 -3.95 -0.09 -5.82
CA ARG A 110 -5.03 0.19 -4.87
C ARG A 110 -4.98 -0.84 -3.76
N ARG A 111 -4.74 -0.40 -2.53
CA ARG A 111 -4.56 -1.29 -1.37
C ARG A 111 -5.81 -1.42 -0.50
N LEU A 112 -6.93 -0.91 -0.98
CA LEU A 112 -8.21 -0.95 -0.31
C LEU A 112 -9.32 -1.47 -1.22
N SER A 113 -10.26 -2.15 -0.62
CA SER A 113 -11.57 -2.48 -1.17
C SER A 113 -12.66 -2.10 -0.18
N THR A 114 -13.83 -1.72 -0.67
CA THR A 114 -14.98 -1.39 0.19
C THR A 114 -15.89 -2.60 0.29
N ALA A 115 -15.91 -3.23 1.45
CA ALA A 115 -16.69 -4.45 1.71
C ALA A 115 -17.79 -4.27 2.75
N VAL A 116 -17.88 -3.11 3.40
CA VAL A 116 -18.85 -2.86 4.46
C VAL A 116 -20.04 -2.09 3.92
N ALA A 117 -21.21 -2.71 3.96
CA ALA A 117 -22.46 -2.09 3.60
C ALA A 117 -22.94 -1.13 4.71
N VAL A 118 -23.19 0.10 4.35
CA VAL A 118 -23.76 1.10 5.25
C VAL A 118 -25.24 1.24 4.97
N CYS A 119 -26.04 1.11 6.02
CA CYS A 119 -27.48 1.32 5.99
C CYS A 119 -27.80 2.63 6.71
N ILE A 120 -28.63 3.46 6.10
CA ILE A 120 -29.05 4.75 6.66
C ILE A 120 -30.56 4.75 6.77
N LYS A 121 -31.06 5.22 7.90
CA LYS A 121 -32.48 5.51 8.09
C LYS A 121 -32.70 6.99 7.78
N GLY A 122 -33.76 7.32 7.06
CA GLY A 122 -34.08 8.71 6.69
C GLY A 122 -34.22 9.61 7.92
N ASN A 123 -33.83 10.88 7.79
CA ASN A 123 -33.87 11.85 8.90
C ASN A 123 -35.31 12.11 9.42
N GLU A 124 -36.32 12.07 8.54
CA GLU A 124 -37.70 12.31 8.89
C GLU A 124 -38.47 11.04 9.34
N THR A 125 -37.76 9.92 9.42
CA THR A 125 -38.35 8.65 9.85
C THR A 125 -38.34 8.53 11.36
N ARG A 126 -39.50 8.27 11.99
CA ARG A 126 -39.63 8.03 13.43
C ARG A 126 -38.75 6.86 13.89
N MET A 127 -38.39 6.84 15.16
CA MET A 127 -37.65 5.74 15.77
C MET A 127 -38.44 4.42 15.71
N GLY A 128 -37.74 3.28 15.77
CA GLY A 128 -38.35 1.96 15.61
C GLY A 128 -38.32 1.42 14.19
N LYS A 129 -39.09 0.39 13.88
CA LYS A 129 -39.21 -0.32 12.58
C LYS A 129 -37.86 -0.82 11.99
N GLY A 130 -36.88 -1.09 12.85
CA GLY A 130 -35.62 -1.76 12.45
C GLY A 130 -34.63 -0.87 11.71
N LYS A 131 -33.61 -1.53 11.13
CA LYS A 131 -32.49 -0.92 10.43
C LYS A 131 -32.90 -0.40 9.06
N GLY A 132 -32.44 0.80 8.69
CA GLY A 132 -32.69 1.44 7.40
C GLY A 132 -32.18 0.63 6.19
N PRO A 133 -32.52 1.03 4.96
CA PRO A 133 -32.07 0.39 3.74
C PRO A 133 -30.57 0.61 3.53
N PHE A 134 -29.98 -0.13 2.58
CA PHE A 134 -28.63 0.08 2.11
C PHE A 134 -28.50 1.47 1.45
N ASP A 135 -27.40 2.16 1.75
CA ASP A 135 -27.09 3.46 1.16
C ASP A 135 -25.80 3.39 0.31
N HIS A 136 -24.67 3.04 0.92
CA HIS A 136 -23.40 3.00 0.22
C HIS A 136 -22.43 1.97 0.79
N TRP A 137 -21.40 1.67 0.02
CA TRP A 137 -20.27 0.87 0.43
C TRP A 137 -19.17 1.72 1.08
N MET A 138 -18.53 1.20 2.12
CA MET A 138 -17.40 1.84 2.77
C MET A 138 -16.29 0.86 3.12
N ALA A 139 -15.10 1.41 3.37
CA ALA A 139 -13.97 0.72 3.98
C ALA A 139 -13.65 1.31 5.35
N ARG A 140 -13.26 0.47 6.30
CA ARG A 140 -12.71 0.88 7.59
C ARG A 140 -11.19 0.89 7.47
N VAL A 141 -10.59 2.05 7.58
CA VAL A 141 -9.15 2.25 7.41
C VAL A 141 -8.52 2.60 8.75
N PRO A 142 -7.67 1.74 9.29
CA PRO A 142 -6.93 2.03 10.52
C PRO A 142 -5.82 3.04 10.27
N THR A 143 -5.36 3.71 11.32
CA THR A 143 -4.18 4.58 11.30
C THR A 143 -2.97 3.85 10.74
N GLY A 144 -2.14 4.53 9.97
CA GLY A 144 -0.94 3.97 9.37
C GLY A 144 -1.18 3.04 8.19
N LYS A 145 -2.41 2.92 7.67
CA LYS A 145 -2.69 2.11 6.48
C LYS A 145 -2.36 2.87 5.20
N VAL A 146 -1.60 2.24 4.32
CA VAL A 146 -1.35 2.74 2.96
C VAL A 146 -2.58 2.48 2.10
N LEU A 147 -3.08 3.51 1.41
CA LEU A 147 -4.26 3.47 0.56
C LEU A 147 -3.90 3.22 -0.90
N PHE A 148 -2.97 4.01 -1.38
CA PHE A 148 -2.51 4.03 -2.75
C PHE A 148 -1.01 3.93 -2.82
N GLU A 149 -0.51 3.23 -3.81
CA GLU A 149 0.91 3.20 -4.16
C GLU A 149 1.06 3.50 -5.64
N CYS A 150 2.09 4.24 -6.01
CA CYS A 150 2.39 4.50 -7.40
C CYS A 150 3.87 4.24 -7.71
N SER A 151 4.12 3.91 -8.96
CA SER A 151 5.45 3.80 -9.54
C SER A 151 5.37 4.09 -11.02
N GLY A 152 6.44 4.59 -11.60
CA GLY A 152 6.59 4.81 -13.04
C GLY A 152 8.03 5.12 -13.35
N GLU A 153 8.48 4.76 -14.54
CA GLU A 153 9.86 4.98 -14.96
C GLU A 153 10.20 6.47 -15.05
N ASN A 154 9.26 7.27 -15.57
CA ASN A 154 9.42 8.72 -15.73
C ASN A 154 8.71 9.53 -14.61
N LEU A 155 8.36 8.86 -13.50
CA LEU A 155 7.61 9.49 -12.42
C LEU A 155 8.54 10.14 -11.41
N HIS A 156 8.68 11.45 -11.49
CA HIS A 156 9.44 12.22 -10.51
C HIS A 156 8.68 12.33 -9.18
N GLU A 157 9.41 12.32 -8.06
CA GLU A 157 8.83 12.41 -6.71
C GLU A 157 7.91 13.63 -6.52
N LYS A 158 8.28 14.80 -7.04
CA LYS A 158 7.47 16.02 -6.94
C LYS A 158 6.10 15.86 -7.56
N ILE A 159 6.01 15.17 -8.72
CA ILE A 159 4.73 14.90 -9.40
C ILE A 159 3.90 13.94 -8.55
N ALA A 160 4.50 12.87 -8.03
CA ALA A 160 3.82 11.92 -7.15
C ALA A 160 3.32 12.59 -5.86
N ARG A 161 4.13 13.45 -5.26
CA ARG A 161 3.80 14.20 -4.05
C ARG A 161 2.61 15.14 -4.29
N GLU A 162 2.60 15.87 -5.39
CA GLU A 162 1.50 16.76 -5.75
C GLU A 162 0.23 15.97 -6.05
N ALA A 163 0.31 14.88 -6.80
CA ALA A 163 -0.83 14.01 -7.09
C ALA A 163 -1.48 13.48 -5.81
N PHE A 164 -0.68 13.05 -4.85
CA PHE A 164 -1.18 12.56 -3.57
C PHE A 164 -1.70 13.67 -2.66
N ARG A 165 -1.11 14.87 -2.71
CA ARG A 165 -1.62 16.04 -1.98
C ARG A 165 -3.03 16.37 -2.42
N VAL A 166 -3.25 16.53 -3.72
CA VAL A 166 -4.58 16.87 -4.26
C VAL A 166 -5.59 15.74 -4.03
N ALA A 167 -5.14 14.47 -4.10
CA ALA A 167 -6.00 13.33 -3.81
C ALA A 167 -6.40 13.25 -2.33
N ALA A 168 -5.51 13.61 -1.42
CA ALA A 168 -5.77 13.64 0.01
C ALA A 168 -6.89 14.62 0.37
N ASP A 169 -7.00 15.76 -0.33
CA ASP A 169 -8.05 16.76 -0.12
C ASP A 169 -9.47 16.22 -0.44
N LYS A 170 -9.58 15.13 -1.19
CA LYS A 170 -10.85 14.43 -1.48
C LYS A 170 -11.23 13.37 -0.44
N LEU A 171 -10.34 13.10 0.47
CA LEU A 171 -10.50 12.08 1.50
C LEU A 171 -10.63 12.72 2.88
N PRO A 172 -11.48 12.19 3.77
CA PRO A 172 -11.53 12.66 5.15
C PRO A 172 -10.30 12.18 5.93
N GLY A 173 -9.83 13.01 6.85
CA GLY A 173 -8.67 12.73 7.68
C GLY A 173 -7.38 13.37 7.14
N GLN A 174 -6.28 13.08 7.80
CA GLN A 174 -4.95 13.57 7.41
C GLN A 174 -4.13 12.44 6.82
N TYR A 175 -3.41 12.75 5.77
CA TYR A 175 -2.59 11.79 5.02
C TYR A 175 -1.15 12.28 4.95
N GLU A 176 -0.25 11.34 4.73
CA GLU A 176 1.17 11.61 4.54
C GLU A 176 1.68 10.91 3.29
N PHE A 177 2.58 11.57 2.59
CA PHE A 177 3.34 10.99 1.51
C PHE A 177 4.46 10.12 2.08
N ILE A 178 4.61 8.92 1.56
CA ILE A 178 5.64 7.99 1.99
C ILE A 178 6.42 7.41 0.81
N THR A 179 7.67 7.11 1.07
CA THR A 179 8.59 6.36 0.20
C THR A 179 8.87 4.98 0.82
N LYS A 180 9.65 4.15 0.16
CA LYS A 180 10.07 2.85 0.71
C LYS A 180 10.88 2.98 2.01
N GLU A 181 11.64 4.08 2.14
CA GLU A 181 12.53 4.35 3.29
C GLU A 181 11.81 5.05 4.44
N SER A 182 10.57 5.48 4.22
CA SER A 182 9.83 6.22 5.24
C SER A 182 9.61 5.38 6.50
N PRO A 183 9.79 5.96 7.70
CA PRO A 183 9.65 5.24 8.95
C PRO A 183 8.23 4.70 9.13
N ILE A 184 8.13 3.59 9.82
CA ILE A 184 6.87 2.93 10.15
C ILE A 184 6.10 3.80 11.16
N ARG A 185 4.79 3.86 11.01
CA ARG A 185 3.91 4.55 11.96
C ARG A 185 3.24 3.54 12.89
N VAL A 186 3.35 3.77 14.18
CA VAL A 186 2.66 2.99 15.21
C VAL A 186 1.67 3.89 15.92
N GLY A 187 0.38 3.61 15.73
CA GLY A 187 -0.65 4.52 16.20
C GLY A 187 -0.56 5.89 15.52
N LEU A 188 -0.61 6.95 16.30
CA LEU A 188 -0.50 8.33 15.81
C LEU A 188 0.96 8.79 15.64
N ASP A 189 1.92 8.06 16.23
CA ASP A 189 3.33 8.41 16.19
C ASP A 189 4.09 7.63 15.12
N THR A 190 5.14 8.24 14.59
CA THR A 190 6.13 7.53 13.77
C THR A 190 7.06 6.76 14.68
N PHE A 191 7.38 5.53 14.28
CA PHE A 191 8.41 4.76 14.96
C PHE A 191 9.76 5.45 14.73
N LYS A 192 10.25 6.11 15.76
CA LYS A 192 11.63 6.57 15.80
C LYS A 192 12.48 5.40 16.29
N ALA A 193 13.57 5.11 15.60
CA ALA A 193 14.57 4.21 16.13
C ALA A 193 14.92 4.70 17.54
N LYS A 194 14.97 3.77 18.49
CA LYS A 194 15.31 4.10 19.86
C LYS A 194 16.74 4.66 19.81
N GLU A 195 16.86 5.97 19.99
CA GLU A 195 18.16 6.59 20.15
C GLU A 195 18.86 5.88 21.31
N GLU A 196 20.05 5.38 21.06
CA GLU A 196 20.85 4.79 22.14
C GLU A 196 21.03 5.88 23.20
N LYS A 197 20.47 5.62 24.37
CA LYS A 197 20.63 6.56 25.48
C LYS A 197 22.10 6.64 25.77
N VAL A 198 22.66 7.83 25.65
CA VAL A 198 24.04 8.09 26.01
C VAL A 198 24.24 7.65 27.45
N ASN A 199 25.17 6.73 27.65
CA ASN A 199 25.52 6.28 28.99
C ASN A 199 26.55 7.24 29.57
N TYR A 200 26.07 8.29 30.24
CA TYR A 200 26.93 9.31 30.85
C TYR A 200 27.97 8.77 31.81
N PHE A 201 27.71 7.64 32.47
CA PHE A 201 28.71 6.99 33.32
C PHE A 201 29.88 6.42 32.51
N LYS A 202 29.63 5.88 31.32
CA LYS A 202 30.70 5.44 30.42
C LYS A 202 31.49 6.62 29.90
N GLU A 203 30.81 7.70 29.55
CA GLU A 203 31.42 8.93 29.02
C GLU A 203 32.30 9.62 30.09
N ILE A 204 31.80 9.77 31.33
CA ILE A 204 32.54 10.31 32.43
C ILE A 204 33.72 9.42 32.81
N LYS A 205 33.58 8.09 32.66
CA LYS A 205 34.65 7.13 32.95
C LYS A 205 35.75 7.17 31.88
N SER A 206 35.42 7.41 30.60
CA SER A 206 36.39 7.53 29.51
C SER A 206 37.13 8.88 29.54
N ASN A 207 36.41 9.97 29.86
CA ASN A 207 36.94 11.33 29.93
C ASN A 207 36.62 11.96 31.31
N PRO A 208 37.28 11.54 32.37
CA PRO A 208 36.94 12.02 33.71
C PRO A 208 37.32 13.48 33.92
N THR A 209 36.38 14.26 34.44
CA THR A 209 36.70 15.59 34.98
C THR A 209 37.66 15.48 36.15
N LYS A 210 38.44 16.54 36.48
CA LYS A 210 39.41 16.50 37.60
C LYS A 210 38.80 15.98 38.90
N GLU A 211 37.60 16.44 39.24
CA GLU A 211 36.88 15.98 40.44
C GLU A 211 36.56 14.49 40.41
N TRP A 212 36.08 14.00 39.25
CA TRP A 212 35.74 12.61 39.07
C TRP A 212 36.97 11.72 39.02
N ALA A 213 38.04 12.18 38.38
CA ALA A 213 39.31 11.47 38.35
C ALA A 213 39.89 11.30 39.77
N ASN A 214 39.78 12.34 40.61
CA ASN A 214 40.20 12.26 42.01
C ASN A 214 39.33 11.30 42.82
N LYS A 215 38.00 11.31 42.61
CA LYS A 215 37.07 10.34 43.22
C LYS A 215 37.41 8.89 42.82
N LEU A 216 37.70 8.65 41.53
CA LEU A 216 38.09 7.33 41.05
C LEU A 216 39.39 6.87 41.67
N LYS A 217 40.44 7.73 41.74
CA LYS A 217 41.71 7.43 42.40
C LYS A 217 41.48 7.14 43.87
N ALA A 218 40.71 7.99 44.58
CA ALA A 218 40.39 7.74 45.99
C ALA A 218 39.59 6.45 46.21
N GLN A 219 38.85 5.99 45.18
CA GLN A 219 38.17 4.70 45.26
C GLN A 219 39.11 3.49 45.18
N ASP A 220 40.23 3.60 44.53
CA ASP A 220 41.19 2.50 44.32
C ASP A 220 42.25 2.47 45.41
N GLU A 221 42.48 3.60 46.12
CA GLU A 221 43.41 3.66 47.26
C GLU A 221 42.90 2.91 48.49
N ASP A 222 43.75 2.07 49.08
CA ASP A 222 43.37 1.21 50.21
C ASP A 222 43.00 2.01 51.46
N MET A 223 43.54 3.19 51.66
CA MET A 223 43.18 4.08 52.78
C MET A 223 41.71 4.47 52.81
N TYR A 224 41.08 4.60 51.64
CA TYR A 224 39.67 5.03 51.56
C TYR A 224 38.68 3.85 51.44
N LYS A 225 39.17 2.62 51.29
CA LYS A 225 38.34 1.41 51.28
C LYS A 225 37.60 1.16 52.59
N ILE A 226 38.17 1.61 53.72
CA ILE A 226 37.58 1.46 55.05
C ILE A 226 36.23 2.19 55.18
N TYR A 227 36.04 3.24 54.43
CA TYR A 227 34.81 4.08 54.45
C TYR A 227 33.76 3.66 53.41
N ARG A 228 34.05 2.66 52.62
CA ARG A 228 33.09 2.10 51.68
C ARG A 228 32.06 1.25 52.41
N GLY A 229 30.84 1.73 52.52
CA GLY A 229 29.75 0.95 53.07
C GLY A 229 29.12 1.55 54.35
N ARG A 230 29.34 2.81 54.57
CA ARG A 230 28.59 3.57 55.56
C ARG A 230 27.67 4.60 54.87
#